data_2648ea05d30e0aad0b9e1c4961508b30
#
_entry.id   2648ea05d30e0aad0b9e1c4961508b30
#
_cell.length_a   1.000
_cell.length_b   1.000
_cell.length_c   1.000
_cell.angle_alpha   90.00
_cell.angle_beta   90.00
_cell.angle_gamma   90.00
#
_symmetry.space_group_name_H-M   'P 1'
#
loop_
_entity.id
_entity.type
_entity.pdbx_description
1 polymer ?
#
loop_
_entity_poly.entity_id
_entity_poly.type
_entity_poly.pdbx_seq_one_letter_code
_entity_poly.pdbx_strand_id
1 'polypeptide(L)'
;ESFLFRRAVCGRLTTGLNNFFAGMYRNLEQQDDIEEYVTAMFLIHSSGMTAYFPTDEHFVEEFKTRDCYNRFSKKRYYLERIENWHHPKEPISADDYQIEHIMPQTIDDEHGWKESLGENWEDVHDRLCNNLGNLTLTGYNQEYSNRSFSDKLNLPDVGFKCSPLYLNKSIVSHEKWGEEEIGQRADELAKEACEIWKYPDLPADVVDKYRPSR
;
A
#
# COMPACT_ATOMS: atom_id res chain seq x y z
N GLU A 1 5.76 0.40 -13.34
CA GLU A 1 5.20 0.88 -12.07
C GLU A 1 5.23 -0.26 -11.04
N SER A 2 4.54 -1.39 -11.27
CA SER A 2 4.38 -2.52 -10.35
C SER A 2 5.71 -3.05 -9.79
N PHE A 3 6.68 -3.30 -10.65
CA PHE A 3 8.01 -3.77 -10.25
C PHE A 3 8.69 -2.86 -9.21
N LEU A 4 8.72 -1.55 -9.47
CA LEU A 4 9.39 -0.59 -8.59
C LEU A 4 8.62 -0.39 -7.28
N PHE A 5 7.29 -0.36 -7.34
CA PHE A 5 6.47 -0.17 -6.15
C PHE A 5 6.53 -1.39 -5.22
N ARG A 6 6.35 -2.61 -5.75
CA ARG A 6 6.47 -3.84 -4.95
C ARG A 6 7.85 -3.96 -4.30
N ARG A 7 8.91 -3.64 -5.04
CA ARG A 7 10.28 -3.61 -4.49
C ARG A 7 10.43 -2.59 -3.36
N ALA A 8 9.84 -1.41 -3.51
CA ALA A 8 9.88 -0.36 -2.47
C ALA A 8 9.14 -0.83 -1.21
N VAL A 9 7.98 -1.46 -1.35
CA VAL A 9 7.23 -2.07 -0.23
C VAL A 9 8.06 -3.16 0.45
N CYS A 10 8.68 -4.06 -0.31
CA CYS A 10 9.52 -5.14 0.23
C CYS A 10 10.95 -4.71 0.60
N GLY A 11 11.22 -3.40 0.74
CA GLY A 11 12.50 -2.89 1.19
C GLY A 11 13.69 -3.25 0.29
N ARG A 12 13.46 -3.54 -1.00
CA ARG A 12 14.52 -3.96 -1.93
C ARG A 12 15.33 -2.77 -2.42
N LEU A 13 16.64 -2.95 -2.41
CA LEU A 13 17.59 -1.94 -2.89
C LEU A 13 17.40 -1.64 -4.38
N THR A 14 17.71 -0.41 -4.77
CA THR A 14 17.70 0.03 -6.19
C THR A 14 19.02 -0.18 -6.91
N THR A 15 20.05 -0.63 -6.19
CA THR A 15 21.39 -0.91 -6.73
C THR A 15 21.29 -1.90 -7.90
N GLY A 16 21.91 -1.55 -9.02
CA GLY A 16 21.94 -2.39 -10.22
C GLY A 16 20.71 -2.26 -11.13
N LEU A 17 19.65 -1.58 -10.75
CA LEU A 17 18.46 -1.40 -11.59
C LEU A 17 18.76 -0.64 -12.88
N ASN A 18 19.68 0.35 -12.85
CA ASN A 18 20.07 1.07 -14.05
C ASN A 18 20.68 0.13 -15.11
N ASN A 19 21.53 -0.82 -14.69
CA ASN A 19 22.14 -1.79 -15.60
C ASN A 19 21.09 -2.80 -16.10
N PHE A 20 20.17 -3.22 -15.24
CA PHE A 20 19.06 -4.09 -15.61
C PHE A 20 18.18 -3.46 -16.70
N PHE A 21 17.71 -2.23 -16.47
CA PHE A 21 16.88 -1.51 -17.45
C PHE A 21 17.64 -1.15 -18.72
N ALA A 22 18.91 -0.73 -18.62
CA ALA A 22 19.73 -0.45 -19.80
C ALA A 22 20.01 -1.71 -20.63
N GLY A 23 20.16 -2.87 -19.98
CA GLY A 23 20.29 -4.15 -20.65
C GLY A 23 19.01 -4.55 -21.41
N MET A 24 17.86 -4.39 -20.78
CA MET A 24 16.56 -4.63 -21.38
C MET A 24 16.32 -3.69 -22.58
N TYR A 25 16.53 -2.38 -22.36
CA TYR A 25 16.30 -1.34 -23.37
C TYR A 25 17.08 -1.57 -24.68
N ARG A 26 18.35 -2.01 -24.59
CA ARG A 26 19.20 -2.25 -25.78
C ARG A 26 18.61 -3.26 -26.77
N ASN A 27 17.77 -4.14 -26.32
CA ASN A 27 17.21 -5.21 -27.14
C ASN A 27 15.77 -4.92 -27.62
N LEU A 28 15.17 -3.81 -27.21
CA LEU A 28 13.75 -3.51 -27.51
C LEU A 28 13.49 -3.41 -29.01
N GLU A 29 14.36 -2.75 -29.77
CA GLU A 29 14.18 -2.53 -31.21
C GLU A 29 14.22 -3.84 -32.04
N GLN A 30 14.71 -4.92 -31.43
CA GLN A 30 14.84 -6.22 -32.07
C GLN A 30 13.66 -7.15 -31.78
N GLN A 31 12.67 -6.67 -31.00
CA GLN A 31 11.54 -7.47 -30.57
C GLN A 31 10.29 -7.14 -31.36
N ASP A 32 9.57 -8.17 -31.80
CA ASP A 32 8.29 -8.04 -32.48
C ASP A 32 7.17 -7.60 -31.52
N ASP A 33 7.23 -8.10 -30.26
CA ASP A 33 6.32 -7.75 -29.17
C ASP A 33 7.10 -7.22 -27.97
N ILE A 34 7.07 -5.90 -27.78
CA ILE A 34 7.81 -5.20 -26.73
C ILE A 34 7.23 -5.53 -25.36
N GLU A 35 5.91 -5.61 -25.22
CA GLU A 35 5.24 -5.88 -23.94
C GLU A 35 5.54 -7.31 -23.48
N GLU A 36 5.41 -8.29 -24.36
CA GLU A 36 5.76 -9.69 -24.10
C GLU A 36 7.23 -9.82 -23.69
N TYR A 37 8.15 -9.20 -24.44
CA TYR A 37 9.57 -9.21 -24.12
C TYR A 37 9.89 -8.62 -22.76
N VAL A 38 9.37 -7.41 -22.46
CA VAL A 38 9.62 -6.73 -21.16
C VAL A 38 9.09 -7.58 -20.01
N THR A 39 7.90 -8.14 -20.14
CA THR A 39 7.29 -9.02 -19.14
C THR A 39 8.13 -10.28 -18.92
N ALA A 40 8.58 -10.92 -20.02
CA ALA A 40 9.46 -12.08 -19.95
C ALA A 40 10.80 -11.78 -19.25
N MET A 41 11.39 -10.59 -19.49
CA MET A 41 12.63 -10.18 -18.83
C MET A 41 12.46 -10.04 -17.33
N PHE A 42 11.35 -9.49 -16.85
CA PHE A 42 11.06 -9.46 -15.41
C PHE A 42 10.95 -10.87 -14.84
N LEU A 43 10.26 -11.80 -15.51
CA LEU A 43 10.09 -13.18 -15.04
C LEU A 43 11.41 -13.97 -15.06
N ILE A 44 12.21 -13.85 -16.12
CA ILE A 44 13.50 -14.54 -16.23
C ILE A 44 14.48 -14.12 -15.13
N HIS A 45 14.48 -12.84 -14.79
CA HIS A 45 15.42 -12.27 -13.81
C HIS A 45 14.83 -12.17 -12.39
N SER A 46 13.58 -12.56 -12.18
CA SER A 46 12.89 -12.43 -10.88
C SER A 46 13.54 -13.21 -9.73
N SER A 47 14.34 -14.24 -10.02
CA SER A 47 15.11 -15.00 -9.01
C SER A 47 16.42 -14.33 -8.59
N GLY A 48 16.86 -13.27 -9.29
CA GLY A 48 18.10 -12.57 -9.00
C GLY A 48 17.94 -11.51 -7.91
N MET A 49 18.98 -11.28 -7.10
CA MET A 49 18.95 -10.24 -6.07
C MET A 49 18.68 -8.84 -6.64
N THR A 50 19.28 -8.51 -7.80
CA THR A 50 19.19 -7.19 -8.43
C THR A 50 17.82 -6.93 -9.05
N ALA A 51 17.23 -7.94 -9.69
CA ALA A 51 15.98 -7.81 -10.44
C ALA A 51 14.84 -8.63 -9.82
N TYR A 52 14.93 -8.95 -8.52
CA TYR A 52 13.86 -9.64 -7.81
C TYR A 52 12.55 -8.85 -7.89
N PHE A 53 11.53 -9.51 -8.42
CA PHE A 53 10.16 -9.00 -8.47
C PHE A 53 9.35 -9.71 -7.37
N PRO A 54 8.94 -9.02 -6.30
CA PRO A 54 8.20 -9.63 -5.21
C PRO A 54 6.88 -10.27 -5.69
N THR A 55 6.67 -11.54 -5.34
CA THR A 55 5.40 -12.25 -5.58
C THR A 55 4.26 -11.62 -4.79
N ASP A 56 3.02 -12.02 -5.06
CA ASP A 56 1.85 -11.52 -4.33
C ASP A 56 1.94 -11.84 -2.84
N GLU A 57 2.33 -13.06 -2.47
CA GLU A 57 2.46 -13.47 -1.07
C GLU A 57 3.48 -12.60 -0.33
N HIS A 58 4.66 -12.39 -0.94
CA HIS A 58 5.71 -11.58 -0.32
C HIS A 58 5.30 -10.11 -0.22
N PHE A 59 4.67 -9.58 -1.27
CA PHE A 59 4.22 -8.19 -1.31
C PHE A 59 3.12 -7.92 -0.28
N VAL A 60 2.12 -8.79 -0.17
CA VAL A 60 1.03 -8.69 0.81
C VAL A 60 1.58 -8.75 2.22
N GLU A 61 2.44 -9.71 2.53
CA GLU A 61 3.00 -9.88 3.87
C GLU A 61 3.82 -8.65 4.31
N GLU A 62 4.67 -8.15 3.44
CA GLU A 62 5.47 -6.96 3.72
C GLU A 62 4.61 -5.69 3.81
N PHE A 63 3.60 -5.53 2.95
CA PHE A 63 2.80 -4.33 2.93
C PHE A 63 1.88 -4.20 4.14
N LYS A 64 1.30 -5.30 4.59
CA LYS A 64 0.42 -5.31 5.77
C LYS A 64 1.15 -5.22 7.11
N THR A 65 2.45 -5.52 7.16
CA THR A 65 3.25 -5.49 8.42
C THR A 65 4.18 -4.29 8.52
N ARG A 66 4.41 -3.59 7.41
CA ARG A 66 5.36 -2.48 7.32
C ARG A 66 4.89 -1.23 8.08
N ASP A 67 5.87 -0.45 8.61
CA ASP A 67 5.66 0.97 8.89
C ASP A 67 5.47 1.73 7.56
N CYS A 68 4.21 1.97 7.22
CA CYS A 68 3.80 2.64 5.99
C CYS A 68 3.83 4.18 6.09
N TYR A 69 4.15 4.73 7.24
CA TYR A 69 4.18 6.16 7.49
C TYR A 69 5.59 6.73 7.61
N ASN A 70 6.38 6.30 8.61
CA ASN A 70 7.69 6.90 8.87
C ASN A 70 8.77 6.37 7.93
N ARG A 71 8.71 5.08 7.61
CA ARG A 71 9.77 4.37 6.84
C ARG A 71 9.42 4.14 5.39
N PHE A 72 8.35 4.77 4.90
CA PHE A 72 7.90 4.61 3.52
C PHE A 72 7.65 5.94 2.84
N SER A 73 8.61 6.38 2.02
CA SER A 73 8.55 7.68 1.31
C SER A 73 7.41 7.78 0.29
N LYS A 74 6.74 6.67 -0.04
CA LYS A 74 5.66 6.60 -1.02
C LYS A 74 4.26 6.60 -0.39
N LYS A 75 4.13 7.03 0.87
CA LYS A 75 2.88 6.98 1.63
C LYS A 75 1.73 7.74 0.98
N ARG A 76 1.94 8.93 0.43
CA ARG A 76 0.90 9.67 -0.32
C ARG A 76 0.55 8.97 -1.62
N TYR A 77 1.55 8.55 -2.36
CA TYR A 77 1.39 7.90 -3.65
C TYR A 77 0.51 6.63 -3.56
N TYR A 78 0.75 5.73 -2.59
CA TYR A 78 -0.06 4.52 -2.54
C TYR A 78 -1.50 4.77 -2.09
N LEU A 79 -1.73 5.70 -1.15
CA LEU A 79 -3.08 6.04 -0.73
C LEU A 79 -3.88 6.68 -1.88
N GLU A 80 -3.27 7.64 -2.60
CA GLU A 80 -3.86 8.23 -3.80
C GLU A 80 -4.15 7.18 -4.86
N ARG A 81 -3.22 6.25 -5.08
CA ARG A 81 -3.37 5.24 -6.13
C ARG A 81 -4.49 4.24 -5.83
N ILE A 82 -4.65 3.85 -4.56
CA ILE A 82 -5.78 3.01 -4.11
C ILE A 82 -7.10 3.79 -4.25
N GLU A 83 -7.17 5.02 -3.76
CA GLU A 83 -8.36 5.86 -3.90
C GLU A 83 -8.78 6.00 -5.37
N ASN A 84 -7.84 6.39 -6.23
CA ASN A 84 -8.10 6.64 -7.65
C ASN A 84 -8.38 5.38 -8.47
N TRP A 85 -8.00 4.19 -7.98
CA TRP A 85 -8.38 2.93 -8.59
C TRP A 85 -9.91 2.75 -8.64
N HIS A 86 -10.60 3.26 -7.61
CA HIS A 86 -12.06 3.23 -7.53
C HIS A 86 -12.75 4.43 -8.16
N HIS A 87 -12.00 5.49 -8.44
CA HIS A 87 -12.51 6.73 -9.06
C HIS A 87 -11.76 7.11 -10.35
N PRO A 88 -11.68 6.21 -11.36
CA PRO A 88 -10.83 6.43 -12.53
C PRO A 88 -11.27 7.61 -13.41
N LYS A 89 -12.51 8.07 -13.29
CA LYS A 89 -13.04 9.21 -14.05
C LYS A 89 -12.92 10.56 -13.33
N GLU A 90 -12.82 10.53 -12.01
CA GLU A 90 -12.75 11.71 -11.15
C GLU A 90 -11.65 11.50 -10.10
N PRO A 91 -10.38 11.40 -10.54
CA PRO A 91 -9.28 11.15 -9.63
C PRO A 91 -9.05 12.35 -8.70
N ILE A 92 -8.69 12.06 -7.45
CA ILE A 92 -8.23 13.07 -6.50
C ILE A 92 -6.71 13.27 -6.60
N SER A 93 -6.22 14.39 -6.04
CA SER A 93 -4.81 14.58 -5.70
C SER A 93 -4.61 14.41 -4.20
N ALA A 94 -3.67 13.57 -3.78
CA ALA A 94 -3.34 13.42 -2.36
C ALA A 94 -2.72 14.69 -1.75
N ASP A 95 -2.30 15.67 -2.57
CA ASP A 95 -1.81 16.96 -2.10
C ASP A 95 -2.92 17.83 -1.49
N ASP A 96 -4.19 17.56 -1.85
CA ASP A 96 -5.36 18.22 -1.31
C ASP A 96 -5.80 17.64 0.05
N TYR A 97 -5.16 16.56 0.51
CA TYR A 97 -5.50 15.82 1.71
C TYR A 97 -4.30 15.68 2.65
N GLN A 98 -4.58 15.33 3.89
CA GLN A 98 -3.60 14.91 4.89
C GLN A 98 -3.73 13.42 5.16
N ILE A 99 -2.62 12.79 5.57
CA ILE A 99 -2.68 11.40 6.04
C ILE A 99 -3.15 11.42 7.49
N GLU A 100 -4.22 10.70 7.74
CA GLU A 100 -4.82 10.54 9.06
C GLU A 100 -4.46 9.17 9.63
N HIS A 101 -4.13 9.15 10.92
CA HIS A 101 -4.04 7.96 11.74
C HIS A 101 -5.38 7.75 12.43
N ILE A 102 -6.10 6.70 12.05
CA ILE A 102 -7.43 6.41 12.64
C ILE A 102 -7.27 6.17 14.13
N MET A 103 -6.42 5.22 14.56
CA MET A 103 -5.85 5.16 15.91
C MET A 103 -4.71 6.19 15.96
N PRO A 104 -4.78 7.21 16.81
CA PRO A 104 -3.89 8.37 16.76
C PRO A 104 -2.44 8.03 17.11
N GLN A 105 -1.51 8.88 16.66
CA GLN A 105 -0.08 8.73 16.96
C GLN A 105 0.25 8.93 18.44
N THR A 106 -0.59 9.66 19.16
CA THR A 106 -0.44 9.86 20.61
C THR A 106 -1.73 9.41 21.28
N ILE A 107 -1.60 8.43 22.15
CA ILE A 107 -2.69 7.96 23.00
C ILE A 107 -2.63 8.70 24.32
N ASP A 108 -3.71 9.39 24.65
CA ASP A 108 -3.92 10.05 25.94
C ASP A 108 -4.94 9.30 26.80
N ASP A 109 -5.16 9.79 28.02
CA ASP A 109 -6.11 9.19 28.96
C ASP A 109 -7.55 9.73 28.77
N GLU A 110 -7.76 10.73 27.90
CA GLU A 110 -9.04 11.45 27.80
C GLU A 110 -9.97 10.81 26.78
N HIS A 111 -9.46 10.11 25.77
CA HIS A 111 -10.21 9.65 24.62
C HIS A 111 -10.52 8.14 24.58
N GLY A 112 -10.22 7.42 25.66
CA GLY A 112 -10.61 6.02 25.84
C GLY A 112 -9.89 5.00 24.94
N TRP A 113 -8.78 5.39 24.28
CA TRP A 113 -8.04 4.49 23.41
C TRP A 113 -7.39 3.32 24.15
N LYS A 114 -6.87 3.55 25.39
CA LYS A 114 -6.25 2.48 26.20
C LYS A 114 -7.26 1.37 26.51
N GLU A 115 -8.46 1.76 26.92
CA GLU A 115 -9.54 0.80 27.18
C GLU A 115 -9.98 0.07 25.91
N SER A 116 -10.08 0.79 24.78
CA SER A 116 -10.47 0.23 23.50
C SER A 116 -9.46 -0.80 22.95
N LEU A 117 -8.17 -0.58 23.19
CA LEU A 117 -7.09 -1.46 22.75
C LEU A 117 -6.78 -2.59 23.76
N GLY A 118 -7.23 -2.46 25.01
CA GLY A 118 -7.06 -3.46 26.06
C GLY A 118 -5.74 -3.41 26.79
N GLU A 119 -5.44 -4.44 27.58
CA GLU A 119 -4.29 -4.48 28.49
C GLU A 119 -2.94 -4.34 27.77
N ASN A 120 -2.86 -4.80 26.52
CA ASN A 120 -1.63 -4.75 25.69
C ASN A 120 -1.59 -3.53 24.75
N TRP A 121 -2.29 -2.45 25.09
CA TRP A 121 -2.46 -1.29 24.23
C TRP A 121 -1.13 -0.69 23.71
N GLU A 122 -0.07 -0.70 24.51
CA GLU A 122 1.26 -0.18 24.11
C GLU A 122 1.85 -0.98 22.96
N ASP A 123 1.84 -2.32 23.05
CA ASP A 123 2.33 -3.21 21.99
C ASP A 123 1.49 -3.08 20.72
N VAL A 124 0.17 -3.05 20.87
CA VAL A 124 -0.76 -2.87 19.73
C VAL A 124 -0.49 -1.53 19.05
N HIS A 125 -0.35 -0.46 19.82
CA HIS A 125 -0.08 0.87 19.29
C HIS A 125 1.27 0.93 18.56
N ASP A 126 2.35 0.41 19.17
CA ASP A 126 3.70 0.43 18.59
C ASP A 126 3.76 -0.34 17.25
N ARG A 127 3.06 -1.47 17.16
CA ARG A 127 3.03 -2.30 15.95
C ARG A 127 2.14 -1.72 14.85
N LEU A 128 0.99 -1.13 15.21
CA LEU A 128 -0.09 -0.87 14.27
C LEU A 128 -0.35 0.60 14.00
N CYS A 129 0.20 1.54 14.78
CA CYS A 129 -0.03 2.97 14.59
C CYS A 129 0.29 3.41 13.15
N ASN A 130 1.42 2.98 12.61
CA ASN A 130 1.89 3.32 11.27
C ASN A 130 1.60 2.24 10.21
N ASN A 131 0.74 1.28 10.54
CA ASN A 131 0.36 0.19 9.66
C ASN A 131 -0.58 0.67 8.54
N LEU A 132 -0.53 0.00 7.39
CA LEU A 132 -1.41 0.26 6.26
C LEU A 132 -2.90 0.34 6.67
N GLY A 133 -3.36 -0.58 7.51
CA GLY A 133 -4.74 -0.64 7.98
C GLY A 133 -5.17 0.57 8.81
N ASN A 134 -4.23 1.26 9.46
CA ASN A 134 -4.51 2.41 10.33
C ASN A 134 -4.41 3.76 9.61
N LEU A 135 -3.98 3.79 8.35
CA LEU A 135 -3.75 5.03 7.60
C LEU A 135 -4.85 5.29 6.58
N THR A 136 -5.26 6.57 6.45
CA THR A 136 -6.21 7.01 5.44
C THR A 136 -5.92 8.44 5.00
N LEU A 137 -6.75 8.99 4.11
CA LEU A 137 -6.73 10.39 3.67
C LEU A 137 -7.91 11.15 4.25
N THR A 138 -7.67 12.40 4.66
CA THR A 138 -8.74 13.31 5.12
C THR A 138 -8.35 14.76 4.87
N GLY A 139 -9.36 15.63 4.72
CA GLY A 139 -9.21 17.09 4.79
C GLY A 139 -9.30 17.64 6.23
N TYR A 140 -9.62 16.82 7.22
CA TYR A 140 -10.05 17.20 8.56
C TYR A 140 -9.17 16.65 9.68
N ASN A 141 -7.87 16.52 9.41
CA ASN A 141 -6.91 15.91 10.35
C ASN A 141 -6.84 16.66 11.70
N GLN A 142 -7.00 17.99 11.70
CA GLN A 142 -6.98 18.79 12.91
C GLN A 142 -8.23 18.57 13.77
N GLU A 143 -9.38 18.41 13.14
CA GLU A 143 -10.66 18.14 13.80
C GLU A 143 -10.68 16.74 14.41
N TYR A 144 -10.01 15.79 13.77
CA TYR A 144 -9.91 14.42 14.30
C TYR A 144 -8.96 14.31 15.50
N SER A 145 -7.76 14.87 15.40
CA SER A 145 -6.78 14.87 16.49
C SER A 145 -6.69 13.50 17.20
N ASN A 146 -6.64 13.48 18.54
CA ASN A 146 -6.61 12.25 19.35
C ASN A 146 -8.00 11.72 19.74
N ARG A 147 -9.07 12.26 19.18
CA ARG A 147 -10.45 11.85 19.50
C ARG A 147 -10.65 10.36 19.41
N SER A 148 -11.61 9.86 20.19
CA SER A 148 -12.03 8.47 20.13
C SER A 148 -12.44 8.07 18.71
N PHE A 149 -12.41 6.77 18.40
CA PHE A 149 -12.89 6.28 17.10
C PHE A 149 -14.36 6.66 16.85
N SER A 150 -15.20 6.52 17.86
CA SER A 150 -16.62 6.91 17.77
C SER A 150 -16.80 8.38 17.43
N ASP A 151 -15.99 9.27 18.03
CA ASP A 151 -16.05 10.69 17.72
C ASP A 151 -15.61 10.98 16.28
N LYS A 152 -14.43 10.47 15.86
CA LYS A 152 -13.95 10.62 14.48
C LYS A 152 -14.95 10.11 13.46
N LEU A 153 -15.67 9.05 13.78
CA LEU A 153 -16.69 8.46 12.92
C LEU A 153 -17.92 9.38 12.77
N ASN A 154 -18.35 10.03 13.87
CA ASN A 154 -19.65 10.71 13.96
C ASN A 154 -19.55 12.25 14.05
N LEU A 155 -18.38 12.87 13.93
CA LEU A 155 -18.26 14.34 13.89
C LEU A 155 -19.22 14.91 12.85
N PRO A 156 -20.04 15.90 13.22
CA PRO A 156 -20.96 16.53 12.27
C PRO A 156 -20.22 17.12 11.06
N ASP A 157 -20.71 16.84 9.88
CA ASP A 157 -20.24 17.34 8.58
C ASP A 157 -18.83 16.88 8.14
N VAL A 158 -17.97 16.49 9.07
CA VAL A 158 -16.54 16.20 8.81
C VAL A 158 -16.12 14.77 9.21
N GLY A 159 -16.96 14.04 9.94
CA GLY A 159 -16.64 12.67 10.38
C GLY A 159 -16.49 11.68 9.22
N PHE A 160 -15.87 10.51 9.49
CA PHE A 160 -15.67 9.49 8.45
C PHE A 160 -16.95 9.10 7.72
N LYS A 161 -18.11 9.13 8.42
CA LYS A 161 -19.42 8.87 7.80
C LYS A 161 -19.82 9.88 6.72
N CYS A 162 -19.26 11.07 6.74
CA CYS A 162 -19.50 12.14 5.76
C CYS A 162 -18.45 12.15 4.64
N SER A 163 -17.39 11.35 4.75
CA SER A 163 -16.30 11.36 3.79
C SER A 163 -16.72 10.71 2.44
N PRO A 164 -16.47 11.37 1.32
CA PRO A 164 -16.69 10.79 0.00
C PRO A 164 -15.61 9.80 -0.43
N LEU A 165 -14.48 9.74 0.27
CA LEU A 165 -13.33 8.93 -0.12
C LEU A 165 -13.61 7.44 0.00
N TYR A 166 -13.18 6.68 -1.00
CA TYR A 166 -13.25 5.21 -0.99
C TYR A 166 -12.52 4.61 0.20
N LEU A 167 -11.30 5.09 0.48
CA LEU A 167 -10.47 4.65 1.60
C LEU A 167 -11.18 4.73 2.97
N ASN A 168 -12.18 5.60 3.09
CA ASN A 168 -12.92 5.76 4.34
C ASN A 168 -14.17 4.88 4.43
N LYS A 169 -14.60 4.24 3.33
CA LYS A 169 -15.79 3.37 3.31
C LYS A 169 -15.66 2.15 4.21
N SER A 170 -14.49 1.52 4.23
CA SER A 170 -14.24 0.37 5.10
C SER A 170 -14.24 0.75 6.58
N ILE A 171 -13.83 2.00 6.90
CA ILE A 171 -13.78 2.50 8.29
C ILE A 171 -15.19 2.60 8.88
N VAL A 172 -16.16 3.11 8.09
CA VAL A 172 -17.52 3.37 8.58
C VAL A 172 -18.35 2.12 8.86
N SER A 173 -17.89 0.94 8.43
CA SER A 173 -18.55 -0.34 8.71
C SER A 173 -18.26 -0.89 10.11
N HIS A 174 -17.30 -0.31 10.85
CA HIS A 174 -16.88 -0.76 12.16
C HIS A 174 -17.47 0.09 13.28
N GLU A 175 -17.76 -0.56 14.40
CA GLU A 175 -18.21 0.09 15.64
C GLU A 175 -17.06 0.41 16.60
N LYS A 176 -15.97 -0.32 16.50
CA LYS A 176 -14.73 -0.17 17.26
C LYS A 176 -13.53 -0.15 16.31
N TRP A 177 -12.38 0.28 16.84
CA TRP A 177 -11.14 0.30 16.10
C TRP A 177 -9.97 -0.15 16.96
N GLY A 178 -9.42 -1.30 16.65
CA GLY A 178 -8.36 -1.95 17.40
C GLY A 178 -7.52 -2.86 16.52
N GLU A 179 -6.82 -3.80 17.15
CA GLU A 179 -5.90 -4.70 16.45
C GLU A 179 -6.59 -5.51 15.35
N GLU A 180 -7.79 -6.03 15.63
CA GLU A 180 -8.55 -6.85 14.69
C GLU A 180 -8.98 -6.06 13.45
N GLU A 181 -9.56 -4.88 13.62
CA GLU A 181 -10.08 -4.05 12.54
C GLU A 181 -8.93 -3.46 11.70
N ILE A 182 -7.84 -3.05 12.33
CA ILE A 182 -6.63 -2.58 11.63
C ILE A 182 -6.03 -3.73 10.80
N GLY A 183 -5.91 -4.92 11.38
CA GLY A 183 -5.39 -6.11 10.70
C GLY A 183 -6.24 -6.52 9.51
N GLN A 184 -7.56 -6.59 9.69
CA GLN A 184 -8.50 -6.92 8.62
C GLN A 184 -8.41 -5.91 7.47
N ARG A 185 -8.43 -4.62 7.78
CA ARG A 185 -8.30 -3.57 6.75
C ARG A 185 -6.95 -3.60 6.05
N ALA A 186 -5.86 -3.88 6.78
CA ALA A 186 -4.54 -4.03 6.18
C ALA A 186 -4.50 -5.20 5.18
N ASP A 187 -5.12 -6.35 5.52
CA ASP A 187 -5.25 -7.51 4.63
C ASP A 187 -6.07 -7.18 3.37
N GLU A 188 -7.17 -6.47 3.51
CA GLU A 188 -8.04 -6.07 2.39
C GLU A 188 -7.30 -5.13 1.44
N LEU A 189 -6.69 -4.06 1.97
CA LEU A 189 -5.94 -3.09 1.17
C LEU A 189 -4.69 -3.69 0.51
N ALA A 190 -3.99 -4.60 1.19
CA ALA A 190 -2.82 -5.26 0.62
C ALA A 190 -3.20 -6.23 -0.51
N LYS A 191 -4.33 -6.95 -0.40
CA LYS A 191 -4.86 -7.79 -1.48
C LYS A 191 -5.30 -6.94 -2.67
N GLU A 192 -6.00 -5.84 -2.42
CA GLU A 192 -6.39 -4.90 -3.46
C GLU A 192 -5.17 -4.31 -4.18
N ALA A 193 -4.10 -4.02 -3.44
CA ALA A 193 -2.85 -3.55 -3.98
C ALA A 193 -2.21 -4.54 -4.99
N CYS A 194 -2.46 -5.84 -4.88
CA CYS A 194 -2.04 -6.82 -5.89
C CYS A 194 -2.73 -6.62 -7.23
N GLU A 195 -3.98 -6.17 -7.24
CA GLU A 195 -4.71 -5.87 -8.47
C GLU A 195 -4.25 -4.56 -9.12
N ILE A 196 -3.82 -3.59 -8.32
CA ILE A 196 -3.31 -2.31 -8.79
C ILE A 196 -1.87 -2.44 -9.33
N TRP A 197 -1.02 -3.10 -8.56
CA TRP A 197 0.39 -3.34 -8.88
C TRP A 197 0.64 -4.81 -9.20
N LYS A 198 0.05 -5.28 -10.29
CA LYS A 198 0.06 -6.70 -10.69
C LYS A 198 1.47 -7.29 -10.78
N TYR A 199 1.58 -8.54 -10.34
CA TYR A 199 2.72 -9.39 -10.67
C TYR A 199 2.64 -9.78 -12.16
N PRO A 200 3.78 -9.83 -12.88
CA PRO A 200 3.78 -10.19 -14.28
C PRO A 200 3.35 -11.66 -14.47
N ASP A 201 2.56 -11.91 -15.48
CA ASP A 201 2.10 -13.25 -15.86
C ASP A 201 2.31 -13.45 -17.35
N LEU A 202 3.03 -14.51 -17.71
CA LEU A 202 3.18 -15.01 -19.07
C LEU A 202 3.30 -16.54 -19.07
N PRO A 203 2.76 -17.24 -20.09
CA PRO A 203 2.96 -18.66 -20.26
C PRO A 203 4.46 -19.04 -20.32
N ALA A 204 4.82 -20.16 -19.72
CA ALA A 204 6.23 -20.56 -19.61
C ALA A 204 6.92 -20.75 -20.97
N ASP A 205 6.21 -21.25 -21.96
CA ASP A 205 6.69 -21.41 -23.35
C ASP A 205 6.98 -20.06 -24.02
N VAL A 206 6.21 -19.01 -23.70
CA VAL A 206 6.46 -17.65 -24.15
C VAL A 206 7.71 -17.07 -23.49
N VAL A 207 7.84 -17.22 -22.17
CA VAL A 207 9.04 -16.79 -21.42
C VAL A 207 10.30 -17.47 -21.96
N ASP A 208 10.23 -18.75 -22.31
CA ASP A 208 11.37 -19.53 -22.79
C ASP A 208 11.92 -19.05 -24.14
N LYS A 209 11.11 -18.41 -25.00
CA LYS A 209 11.57 -17.78 -26.26
C LYS A 209 12.67 -16.72 -26.02
N TYR A 210 12.60 -16.04 -24.87
CA TYR A 210 13.48 -14.92 -24.53
C TYR A 210 14.64 -15.31 -23.61
N ARG A 211 14.75 -16.61 -23.24
CA ARG A 211 15.90 -17.06 -22.45
C ARG A 211 17.16 -17.03 -23.30
N PRO A 212 18.30 -16.51 -22.77
CA PRO A 212 19.58 -16.61 -23.47
C PRO A 212 19.90 -18.05 -23.84
N SER A 213 20.30 -18.29 -25.07
CA SER A 213 20.86 -19.57 -25.48
C SER A 213 22.09 -19.89 -24.61
N ARG A 214 22.12 -21.05 -24.01
CA ARG A 214 23.27 -21.51 -23.21
C ARG A 214 24.50 -21.71 -24.06
#